data_5e4fd1623c94b12687fac5ddfad350f5
#
_entry.id   5e4fd1623c94b12687fac5ddfad350f5
#
_cell.length_a   1.000
_cell.length_b   1.000
_cell.length_c   1.000
_cell.angle_alpha   90.00
_cell.angle_beta   90.00
_cell.angle_gamma   90.00
#
_symmetry.space_group_name_H-M   'P 1'
#
loop_
_entity.id
_entity.type
_entity.pdbx_description
1 polymer ?
#
loop_
_entity_poly.entity_id
_entity_poly.type
_entity_poly.pdbx_seq_one_letter_code
_entity_poly.pdbx_strand_id
1 'polypeptide(L)'
;MSQKRSPWLSLVFVLAVLAFVGFSMIPLLGSVFQENQPSARATPATTPTVSSAKQAELEAQAKGYELVVQREPQNVAALRGLLEVRLKMGDIKGAIPPLEQLVKVNPEQADYAVLLAQAKQQTGDREGAAQVYRTLLASQPANLNALQGLVSLLMQQNRPEAAIGLLQDTLKTATQVNDIKPGSVDIISVQLLLGQVYATQTRYAEAIAIYDESIKANKQDFRPVLAKALILKEQGKTAEAQPLFTTAVSLAPAQYKDQVKQLATQTATPQSPSSPSTSSPSTSSPPTSSPSVSGSSNPASPEPTADPN
;
A
#
# COMPACT_ATOMS: atom_id res chain seq x y z
N MET A 1 -14.95 -7.61 -27.50
CA MET A 1 -15.43 -8.14 -26.20
C MET A 1 -14.64 -7.47 -25.10
N SER A 2 -15.25 -6.51 -24.41
CA SER A 2 -14.61 -5.73 -23.35
C SER A 2 -14.68 -6.53 -22.04
N GLN A 3 -13.56 -7.12 -21.61
CA GLN A 3 -13.46 -7.72 -20.28
C GLN A 3 -13.46 -6.61 -19.23
N LYS A 4 -14.55 -6.50 -18.47
CA LYS A 4 -14.58 -5.72 -17.22
C LYS A 4 -13.60 -6.33 -16.23
N ARG A 5 -12.41 -5.75 -16.13
CA ARG A 5 -11.41 -6.12 -15.11
C ARG A 5 -11.93 -5.68 -13.75
N SER A 6 -11.93 -6.58 -12.78
CA SER A 6 -12.39 -6.34 -11.41
C SER A 6 -11.52 -5.26 -10.74
N PRO A 7 -12.10 -4.19 -10.18
CA PRO A 7 -11.34 -3.14 -9.48
C PRO A 7 -10.59 -3.67 -8.25
N TRP A 8 -10.92 -4.86 -7.77
CA TRP A 8 -10.27 -5.52 -6.66
C TRP A 8 -8.83 -5.97 -6.98
N LEU A 9 -8.54 -6.42 -8.21
CA LEU A 9 -7.18 -6.81 -8.60
C LEU A 9 -6.22 -5.61 -8.59
N SER A 10 -6.69 -4.43 -9.00
CA SER A 10 -5.90 -3.19 -8.90
C SER A 10 -5.65 -2.78 -7.45
N LEU A 11 -6.61 -3.01 -6.54
CA LEU A 11 -6.46 -2.74 -5.12
C LEU A 11 -5.42 -3.66 -4.46
N VAL A 12 -5.42 -4.95 -4.81
CA VAL A 12 -4.44 -5.93 -4.29
C VAL A 12 -3.03 -5.62 -4.79
N PHE A 13 -2.89 -5.19 -6.04
CA PHE A 13 -1.60 -4.80 -6.60
C PHE A 13 -1.04 -3.54 -5.92
N VAL A 14 -1.87 -2.53 -5.71
CA VAL A 14 -1.49 -1.30 -4.98
C VAL A 14 -1.08 -1.64 -3.54
N LEU A 15 -1.80 -2.53 -2.87
CA LEU A 15 -1.44 -3.01 -1.53
C LEU A 15 -0.13 -3.79 -1.51
N ALA A 16 0.14 -4.63 -2.51
CA ALA A 16 1.38 -5.40 -2.60
C ALA A 16 2.61 -4.50 -2.83
N VAL A 17 2.49 -3.48 -3.70
CA VAL A 17 3.59 -2.53 -3.98
C VAL A 17 3.75 -1.53 -2.83
N LEU A 18 2.65 -1.07 -2.21
CA LEU A 18 2.70 -0.24 -1.00
C LEU A 18 3.30 -1.00 0.19
N ALA A 19 2.99 -2.29 0.35
CA ALA A 19 3.60 -3.13 1.37
C ALA A 19 5.10 -3.30 1.13
N PHE A 20 5.55 -3.38 -0.13
CA PHE A 20 6.97 -3.52 -0.45
C PHE A 20 7.76 -2.24 -0.19
N VAL A 21 7.23 -1.08 -0.56
CA VAL A 21 7.84 0.23 -0.31
C VAL A 21 7.70 0.64 1.17
N GLY A 22 6.55 0.33 1.79
CA GLY A 22 6.30 0.62 3.21
C GLY A 22 7.01 -0.31 4.17
N PHE A 23 7.26 -1.58 3.79
CA PHE A 23 7.94 -2.55 4.65
C PHE A 23 9.44 -2.25 4.82
N SER A 24 10.07 -1.52 3.90
CA SER A 24 11.44 -1.00 4.08
C SER A 24 11.57 -0.01 5.26
N MET A 25 10.45 0.51 5.79
CA MET A 25 10.44 1.53 6.85
C MET A 25 10.01 1.02 8.24
N ILE A 26 9.56 -0.24 8.36
CA ILE A 26 9.16 -0.84 9.66
C ILE A 26 10.29 -0.94 10.69
N PRO A 27 11.60 -1.03 10.35
CA PRO A 27 12.65 -1.03 11.36
C PRO A 27 12.76 0.25 12.20
N LEU A 28 12.24 1.39 11.71
CA LEU A 28 12.39 2.68 12.40
C LEU A 28 11.50 2.84 13.64
N LEU A 29 10.36 2.17 13.70
CA LEU A 29 9.52 2.17 14.90
C LEU A 29 10.05 1.27 16.02
N GLY A 30 10.85 0.23 15.68
CA GLY A 30 11.44 -0.69 16.64
C GLY A 30 12.67 -0.11 17.36
N SER A 31 13.44 0.74 16.69
CA SER A 31 14.71 1.25 17.25
C SER A 31 14.54 2.36 18.30
N VAL A 32 13.40 3.02 18.33
CA VAL A 32 13.07 4.06 19.33
C VAL A 32 12.63 3.44 20.66
N PHE A 33 12.20 2.17 20.66
CA PHE A 33 11.60 1.50 21.82
C PHE A 33 12.34 0.24 22.30
N GLN A 34 13.52 -0.10 21.72
CA GLN A 34 14.24 -1.31 22.10
C GLN A 34 15.47 -1.02 22.96
N GLU A 35 15.20 -0.69 24.22
CA GLU A 35 16.17 -0.85 25.29
C GLU A 35 15.56 -1.74 26.38
N ASN A 36 16.12 -2.96 26.52
CA ASN A 36 15.87 -3.97 27.56
C ASN A 36 14.54 -4.75 27.56
N GLN A 37 14.52 -5.91 26.86
CA GLN A 37 13.80 -7.08 27.39
C GLN A 37 14.51 -8.40 27.05
N PRO A 38 14.62 -9.37 28.00
CA PRO A 38 15.20 -10.68 27.75
C PRO A 38 14.23 -11.59 26.98
N SER A 39 14.81 -12.37 26.07
CA SER A 39 14.12 -13.30 25.17
C SER A 39 13.27 -14.33 25.89
N ALA A 40 11.97 -14.34 25.65
CA ALA A 40 11.07 -15.45 25.96
C ALA A 40 10.38 -15.96 24.69
N ARG A 41 10.33 -17.27 24.60
CA ARG A 41 9.95 -18.18 23.53
C ARG A 41 8.53 -17.96 23.00
N ALA A 42 8.39 -17.97 21.67
CA ALA A 42 7.13 -17.77 20.95
C ALA A 42 6.12 -18.91 21.17
N THR A 43 4.88 -18.53 21.48
CA THR A 43 3.65 -19.31 21.33
C THR A 43 2.66 -18.53 20.46
N PRO A 44 1.72 -19.17 19.72
CA PRO A 44 0.98 -18.52 18.63
C PRO A 44 0.01 -17.44 19.11
N ALA A 45 -0.02 -16.33 18.37
CA ALA A 45 -0.70 -15.08 18.66
C ALA A 45 -2.24 -15.24 18.69
N THR A 46 -2.78 -15.26 19.87
CA THR A 46 -4.12 -14.75 20.16
C THR A 46 -4.01 -13.22 20.24
N THR A 47 -4.89 -12.50 19.57
CA THR A 47 -5.06 -11.04 19.69
C THR A 47 -5.05 -10.68 21.17
N PRO A 48 -4.13 -9.84 21.70
CA PRO A 48 -4.08 -9.58 23.12
C PRO A 48 -5.26 -8.68 23.49
N THR A 49 -6.27 -9.27 24.08
CA THR A 49 -7.22 -8.55 24.93
C THR A 49 -6.39 -8.09 26.12
N VAL A 50 -6.02 -6.80 26.14
CA VAL A 50 -5.30 -6.19 27.27
C VAL A 50 -6.14 -6.46 28.50
N SER A 51 -5.60 -7.14 29.51
CA SER A 51 -6.37 -7.44 30.73
C SER A 51 -6.79 -6.11 31.37
N SER A 52 -7.99 -6.07 31.94
CA SER A 52 -8.56 -4.86 32.57
C SER A 52 -7.60 -4.21 33.60
N ALA A 53 -6.79 -5.02 34.28
CA ALA A 53 -5.77 -4.53 35.19
C ALA A 53 -4.65 -3.76 34.48
N LYS A 54 -4.17 -4.26 33.32
CA LYS A 54 -3.16 -3.58 32.51
C LYS A 54 -3.69 -2.29 31.89
N GLN A 55 -4.97 -2.28 31.50
CA GLN A 55 -5.62 -1.07 31.00
C GLN A 55 -5.69 0.01 32.07
N ALA A 56 -6.12 -0.34 33.30
CA ALA A 56 -6.16 0.59 34.44
C ALA A 56 -4.78 1.15 34.82
N GLU A 57 -3.73 0.31 34.73
CA GLU A 57 -2.36 0.75 34.93
C GLU A 57 -1.92 1.79 33.88
N LEU A 58 -2.18 1.53 32.59
CA LEU A 58 -1.87 2.47 31.51
C LEU A 58 -2.65 3.80 31.68
N GLU A 59 -3.92 3.75 32.08
CA GLU A 59 -4.71 4.95 32.36
C GLU A 59 -4.13 5.77 33.52
N ALA A 60 -3.67 5.12 34.59
CA ALA A 60 -3.01 5.78 35.70
C ALA A 60 -1.68 6.43 35.27
N GLN A 61 -0.89 5.74 34.44
CA GLN A 61 0.35 6.28 33.88
C GLN A 61 0.07 7.48 32.96
N ALA A 62 -0.93 7.40 32.08
CA ALA A 62 -1.33 8.50 31.21
C ALA A 62 -1.72 9.74 32.04
N LYS A 63 -2.54 9.56 33.07
CA LYS A 63 -2.92 10.64 33.98
C LYS A 63 -1.73 11.26 34.72
N GLY A 64 -0.74 10.44 35.11
CA GLY A 64 0.51 10.92 35.70
C GLY A 64 1.28 11.84 34.75
N TYR A 65 1.48 11.43 33.52
CA TYR A 65 2.12 12.28 32.50
C TYR A 65 1.31 13.51 32.15
N GLU A 66 -0.01 13.43 32.05
CA GLU A 66 -0.89 14.60 31.83
C GLU A 66 -0.70 15.68 32.88
N LEU A 67 -0.61 15.32 34.15
CA LEU A 67 -0.36 16.26 35.24
C LEU A 67 1.00 16.95 35.12
N VAL A 68 2.03 16.21 34.63
CA VAL A 68 3.34 16.81 34.36
C VAL A 68 3.25 17.78 33.17
N VAL A 69 2.62 17.36 32.07
CA VAL A 69 2.46 18.20 30.85
C VAL A 69 1.62 19.45 31.14
N GLN A 70 0.62 19.38 32.02
CA GLN A 70 -0.14 20.57 32.46
C GLN A 70 0.72 21.61 33.17
N ARG A 71 1.70 21.18 33.97
CA ARG A 71 2.62 22.07 34.68
C ARG A 71 3.77 22.54 33.80
N GLU A 72 4.25 21.64 32.97
CA GLU A 72 5.40 21.81 32.09
C GLU A 72 5.06 21.41 30.64
N PRO A 73 4.37 22.29 29.88
CA PRO A 73 3.86 21.94 28.55
C PRO A 73 4.93 21.62 27.50
N GLN A 74 6.19 22.00 27.77
CA GLN A 74 7.34 21.75 26.90
C GLN A 74 8.23 20.61 27.40
N ASN A 75 7.83 19.87 28.44
CA ASN A 75 8.58 18.74 28.95
C ASN A 75 8.53 17.58 27.96
N VAL A 76 9.58 17.46 27.13
CA VAL A 76 9.68 16.46 26.06
C VAL A 76 9.58 15.03 26.61
N ALA A 77 10.16 14.76 27.79
CA ALA A 77 10.09 13.43 28.42
C ALA A 77 8.66 13.05 28.80
N ALA A 78 7.92 13.98 29.42
CA ALA A 78 6.53 13.75 29.79
C ALA A 78 5.61 13.62 28.56
N LEU A 79 5.83 14.46 27.53
CA LEU A 79 5.07 14.37 26.26
C LEU A 79 5.31 13.03 25.56
N ARG A 80 6.54 12.53 25.52
CA ARG A 80 6.89 11.21 24.94
C ARG A 80 6.28 10.07 25.75
N GLY A 81 6.35 10.14 27.08
CA GLY A 81 5.72 9.16 27.95
C GLY A 81 4.21 9.10 27.76
N LEU A 82 3.55 10.26 27.70
CA LEU A 82 2.12 10.34 27.44
C LEU A 82 1.76 9.75 26.08
N LEU A 83 2.50 10.12 25.03
CA LEU A 83 2.33 9.58 23.67
C LEU A 83 2.44 8.05 23.66
N GLU A 84 3.51 7.52 24.26
CA GLU A 84 3.76 6.07 24.29
C GLU A 84 2.61 5.31 24.99
N VAL A 85 2.16 5.82 26.13
CA VAL A 85 1.07 5.19 26.89
C VAL A 85 -0.24 5.25 26.09
N ARG A 86 -0.58 6.39 25.47
CA ARG A 86 -1.76 6.51 24.61
C ARG A 86 -1.73 5.54 23.43
N LEU A 87 -0.57 5.37 22.79
CA LEU A 87 -0.39 4.39 21.71
C LEU A 87 -0.54 2.94 22.21
N LYS A 88 0.02 2.60 23.40
CA LYS A 88 -0.15 1.27 24.02
C LYS A 88 -1.62 0.96 24.37
N MET A 89 -2.39 1.98 24.70
CA MET A 89 -3.83 1.87 24.94
C MET A 89 -4.65 1.77 23.64
N GLY A 90 -4.04 2.04 22.46
CA GLY A 90 -4.76 2.20 21.19
C GLY A 90 -5.54 3.51 21.09
N ASP A 91 -5.32 4.45 22.02
CA ASP A 91 -5.98 5.75 22.05
C ASP A 91 -5.29 6.72 21.09
N ILE A 92 -5.54 6.52 19.79
CA ILE A 92 -4.97 7.36 18.73
C ILE A 92 -5.44 8.82 18.86
N LYS A 93 -6.69 9.03 19.26
CA LYS A 93 -7.21 10.38 19.45
C LYS A 93 -6.51 11.10 20.61
N GLY A 94 -6.29 10.41 21.71
CA GLY A 94 -5.54 10.94 22.87
C GLY A 94 -4.05 11.11 22.61
N ALA A 95 -3.50 10.48 21.56
CA ALA A 95 -2.10 10.68 21.15
C ALA A 95 -1.87 11.99 20.34
N ILE A 96 -2.93 12.60 19.78
CA ILE A 96 -2.80 13.82 18.96
C ILE A 96 -2.27 15.02 19.78
N PRO A 97 -2.81 15.38 20.95
CA PRO A 97 -2.32 16.54 21.70
C PRO A 97 -0.83 16.47 22.07
N PRO A 98 -0.29 15.39 22.64
CA PRO A 98 1.14 15.29 22.89
C PRO A 98 1.99 15.32 21.63
N LEU A 99 1.52 14.75 20.49
CA LEU A 99 2.21 14.86 19.20
C LEU A 99 2.26 16.30 18.70
N GLU A 100 1.16 17.07 18.81
CA GLU A 100 1.15 18.49 18.40
C GLU A 100 2.15 19.32 19.22
N GLN A 101 2.29 19.05 20.50
CA GLN A 101 3.29 19.71 21.33
C GLN A 101 4.72 19.26 20.97
N LEU A 102 4.94 17.96 20.76
CA LEU A 102 6.25 17.44 20.34
C LEU A 102 6.72 18.03 19.02
N VAL A 103 5.85 18.20 18.04
CA VAL A 103 6.15 18.88 16.77
C VAL A 103 6.55 20.34 16.99
N LYS A 104 5.89 21.05 17.91
CA LYS A 104 6.21 22.44 18.22
C LYS A 104 7.55 22.62 18.91
N VAL A 105 7.87 21.73 19.87
CA VAL A 105 9.12 21.84 20.66
C VAL A 105 10.31 21.17 19.98
N ASN A 106 10.08 20.29 18.99
CA ASN A 106 11.12 19.60 18.23
C ASN A 106 10.83 19.65 16.72
N PRO A 107 10.84 20.83 16.08
CA PRO A 107 10.48 20.99 14.67
C PRO A 107 11.41 20.22 13.71
N GLU A 108 12.65 19.97 14.12
CA GLU A 108 13.64 19.22 13.34
C GLU A 108 13.35 17.70 13.31
N GLN A 109 12.58 17.19 14.28
CA GLN A 109 12.23 15.76 14.33
C GLN A 109 10.98 15.47 13.48
N ALA A 110 11.21 15.19 12.20
CA ALA A 110 10.17 14.88 11.22
C ALA A 110 9.23 13.74 11.66
N ASP A 111 9.73 12.77 12.43
CA ASP A 111 8.96 11.59 12.85
C ASP A 111 7.70 11.96 13.64
N TYR A 112 7.78 12.98 14.50
CA TYR A 112 6.59 13.44 15.24
C TYR A 112 5.53 14.04 14.31
N ALA A 113 5.96 14.79 13.29
CA ALA A 113 5.03 15.36 12.32
C ALA A 113 4.39 14.24 11.45
N VAL A 114 5.16 13.25 11.04
CA VAL A 114 4.64 12.08 10.31
C VAL A 114 3.63 11.31 11.16
N LEU A 115 3.97 11.01 12.42
CA LEU A 115 3.06 10.34 13.36
C LEU A 115 1.80 11.16 13.63
N LEU A 116 1.91 12.48 13.78
CA LEU A 116 0.77 13.38 13.94
C LEU A 116 -0.18 13.32 12.75
N ALA A 117 0.39 13.39 11.53
CA ALA A 117 -0.41 13.31 10.31
C ALA A 117 -1.11 11.94 10.19
N GLN A 118 -0.42 10.84 10.51
CA GLN A 118 -1.01 9.50 10.53
C GLN A 118 -2.13 9.38 11.57
N ALA A 119 -1.93 9.90 12.79
CA ALA A 119 -2.95 9.91 13.84
C ALA A 119 -4.19 10.71 13.42
N LYS A 120 -4.00 11.90 12.83
CA LYS A 120 -5.09 12.70 12.28
C LYS A 120 -5.83 11.98 11.16
N GLN A 121 -5.11 11.31 10.25
CA GLN A 121 -5.72 10.51 9.17
C GLN A 121 -6.56 9.35 9.73
N GLN A 122 -6.05 8.61 10.72
CA GLN A 122 -6.78 7.51 11.36
C GLN A 122 -8.03 7.98 12.10
N THR A 123 -8.02 9.18 12.66
CA THR A 123 -9.17 9.78 13.35
C THR A 123 -10.14 10.52 12.40
N GLY A 124 -9.87 10.48 11.08
CA GLY A 124 -10.71 11.07 10.05
C GLY A 124 -10.41 12.53 9.71
N ASP A 125 -9.49 13.18 10.42
CA ASP A 125 -9.01 14.55 10.12
C ASP A 125 -8.01 14.52 8.94
N ARG A 126 -8.54 14.24 7.74
CA ARG A 126 -7.72 14.15 6.52
C ARG A 126 -7.09 15.49 6.12
N GLU A 127 -7.82 16.59 6.30
CA GLU A 127 -7.28 17.90 5.95
C GLU A 127 -6.20 18.35 6.95
N GLY A 128 -6.39 18.12 8.24
CA GLY A 128 -5.35 18.33 9.24
C GLY A 128 -4.11 17.48 8.97
N ALA A 129 -4.28 16.22 8.57
CA ALA A 129 -3.16 15.35 8.17
C ALA A 129 -2.41 15.93 6.95
N ALA A 130 -3.14 16.34 5.90
CA ALA A 130 -2.55 16.95 4.71
C ALA A 130 -1.76 18.23 5.05
N GLN A 131 -2.30 19.05 5.94
CA GLN A 131 -1.63 20.28 6.38
C GLN A 131 -0.33 20.00 7.12
N VAL A 132 -0.31 19.00 8.01
CA VAL A 132 0.91 18.58 8.72
C VAL A 132 1.97 18.10 7.74
N TYR A 133 1.61 17.26 6.77
CA TYR A 133 2.56 16.80 5.73
C TYR A 133 3.08 17.96 4.90
N ARG A 134 2.23 18.90 4.46
CA ARG A 134 2.66 20.08 3.68
C ARG A 134 3.62 20.95 4.47
N THR A 135 3.34 21.19 5.75
CA THR A 135 4.21 21.96 6.64
C THR A 135 5.58 21.31 6.80
N LEU A 136 5.59 19.97 6.99
CA LEU A 136 6.85 19.22 7.06
C LEU A 136 7.62 19.28 5.74
N LEU A 137 6.96 19.13 4.59
CA LEU A 137 7.59 19.21 3.28
C LEU A 137 8.09 20.61 2.93
N ALA A 138 7.48 21.68 3.48
CA ALA A 138 7.96 23.05 3.32
C ALA A 138 9.32 23.26 4.01
N SER A 139 9.56 22.63 5.16
CA SER A 139 10.84 22.70 5.89
C SER A 139 11.83 21.61 5.45
N GLN A 140 11.33 20.44 5.09
CA GLN A 140 12.11 19.25 4.69
C GLN A 140 11.57 18.67 3.37
N PRO A 141 11.84 19.28 2.21
CA PRO A 141 11.27 18.87 0.91
C PRO A 141 11.63 17.45 0.50
N ALA A 142 12.76 16.93 1.02
CA ALA A 142 13.28 15.60 0.76
C ALA A 142 12.68 14.49 1.68
N ASN A 143 11.78 14.85 2.59
CA ASN A 143 11.24 13.88 3.53
C ASN A 143 10.32 12.89 2.84
N LEU A 144 10.85 11.70 2.55
CA LEU A 144 10.15 10.66 1.79
C LEU A 144 8.90 10.16 2.51
N ASN A 145 8.92 10.07 3.84
CA ASN A 145 7.76 9.62 4.63
C ASN A 145 6.59 10.61 4.50
N ALA A 146 6.89 11.90 4.54
CA ALA A 146 5.89 12.94 4.34
C ALA A 146 5.35 12.95 2.91
N LEU A 147 6.22 12.77 1.90
CA LEU A 147 5.80 12.63 0.50
C LEU A 147 4.87 11.44 0.31
N GLN A 148 5.25 10.26 0.81
CA GLN A 148 4.42 9.06 0.73
C GLN A 148 3.08 9.24 1.43
N GLY A 149 3.09 9.83 2.63
CA GLY A 149 1.89 10.10 3.40
C GLY A 149 0.93 11.05 2.67
N LEU A 150 1.44 12.15 2.13
CA LEU A 150 0.62 13.12 1.38
C LEU A 150 0.11 12.55 0.05
N VAL A 151 0.97 11.82 -0.69
CA VAL A 151 0.57 11.13 -1.93
C VAL A 151 -0.53 10.11 -1.65
N SER A 152 -0.36 9.26 -0.62
CA SER A 152 -1.39 8.29 -0.21
C SER A 152 -2.71 8.97 0.13
N LEU A 153 -2.67 10.08 0.85
CA LEU A 153 -3.86 10.85 1.20
C LEU A 153 -4.54 11.45 -0.03
N LEU A 154 -3.78 12.02 -0.97
CA LEU A 154 -4.30 12.54 -2.24
C LEU A 154 -4.93 11.45 -3.09
N MET A 155 -4.32 10.27 -3.15
CA MET A 155 -4.87 9.11 -3.84
C MET A 155 -6.20 8.64 -3.22
N GLN A 156 -6.28 8.57 -1.89
CA GLN A 156 -7.52 8.25 -1.16
C GLN A 156 -8.63 9.29 -1.38
N GLN A 157 -8.26 10.54 -1.63
CA GLN A 157 -9.19 11.62 -1.99
C GLN A 157 -9.57 11.63 -3.48
N ASN A 158 -9.12 10.64 -4.26
CA ASN A 158 -9.29 10.58 -5.72
C ASN A 158 -8.70 11.81 -6.44
N ARG A 159 -7.53 12.27 -6.00
CA ARG A 159 -6.79 13.42 -6.55
C ARG A 159 -5.42 13.02 -7.09
N PRO A 160 -5.34 12.08 -8.04
CA PRO A 160 -4.08 11.55 -8.55
C PRO A 160 -3.21 12.63 -9.24
N GLU A 161 -3.84 13.57 -9.96
CA GLU A 161 -3.08 14.65 -10.63
C GLU A 161 -2.39 15.58 -9.63
N ALA A 162 -2.98 15.82 -8.47
CA ALA A 162 -2.33 16.58 -7.40
C ALA A 162 -1.13 15.81 -6.81
N ALA A 163 -1.21 14.49 -6.72
CA ALA A 163 -0.09 13.65 -6.30
C ALA A 163 1.04 13.65 -7.34
N ILE A 164 0.70 13.55 -8.63
CA ILE A 164 1.65 13.63 -9.75
C ILE A 164 2.37 14.99 -9.72
N GLY A 165 1.62 16.09 -9.65
CA GLY A 165 2.20 17.44 -9.60
C GLY A 165 3.15 17.61 -8.43
N LEU A 166 2.75 17.21 -7.23
CA LEU A 166 3.62 17.23 -6.03
C LEU A 166 4.95 16.50 -6.26
N LEU A 167 4.90 15.29 -6.85
CA LEU A 167 6.10 14.48 -7.07
C LEU A 167 6.99 15.05 -8.18
N GLN A 168 6.40 15.58 -9.25
CA GLN A 168 7.13 16.26 -10.31
C GLN A 168 7.84 17.52 -9.81
N ASP A 169 7.17 18.34 -9.00
CA ASP A 169 7.78 19.53 -8.38
C ASP A 169 8.89 19.11 -7.41
N THR A 170 8.69 18.03 -6.66
CA THR A 170 9.75 17.50 -5.78
C THR A 170 10.95 17.04 -6.59
N LEU A 171 10.78 16.34 -7.71
CA LEU A 171 11.88 15.89 -8.58
C LEU A 171 12.63 17.07 -9.17
N LYS A 172 11.93 18.10 -9.63
CA LYS A 172 12.53 19.32 -10.15
C LYS A 172 13.40 20.03 -9.10
N THR A 173 12.89 20.16 -7.89
CA THR A 173 13.63 20.73 -6.76
C THR A 173 14.79 19.84 -6.33
N ALA A 174 14.58 18.50 -6.32
CA ALA A 174 15.58 17.51 -5.93
C ALA A 174 16.86 17.60 -6.80
N THR A 175 16.71 17.80 -8.10
CA THR A 175 17.85 17.97 -9.00
C THR A 175 18.68 19.17 -8.59
N GLN A 176 18.05 20.32 -8.35
CA GLN A 176 18.74 21.55 -7.94
C GLN A 176 19.44 21.41 -6.56
N VAL A 177 18.76 20.74 -5.61
CA VAL A 177 19.32 20.50 -4.26
C VAL A 177 20.51 19.55 -4.33
N ASN A 178 20.41 18.50 -5.14
CA ASN A 178 21.50 17.52 -5.30
C ASN A 178 22.70 18.07 -6.09
N ASP A 179 22.52 19.07 -6.95
CA ASP A 179 23.62 19.80 -7.59
C ASP A 179 24.46 20.58 -6.56
N ILE A 180 23.81 21.09 -5.52
CA ILE A 180 24.48 21.84 -4.44
C ILE A 180 25.05 20.88 -3.38
N LYS A 181 24.25 19.90 -2.96
CA LYS A 181 24.59 18.91 -1.95
C LYS A 181 24.20 17.52 -2.44
N PRO A 182 25.13 16.77 -3.07
CA PRO A 182 24.85 15.46 -3.61
C PRO A 182 24.25 14.49 -2.58
N GLY A 183 23.20 13.75 -2.99
CA GLY A 183 22.55 12.74 -2.15
C GLY A 183 21.60 13.28 -1.07
N SER A 184 21.30 14.59 -1.07
CA SER A 184 20.34 15.17 -0.12
C SER A 184 18.91 14.70 -0.35
N VAL A 185 18.56 14.38 -1.59
CA VAL A 185 17.24 13.84 -1.98
C VAL A 185 17.45 12.52 -2.71
N ASP A 186 16.78 11.47 -2.26
CA ASP A 186 16.72 10.19 -2.98
C ASP A 186 15.76 10.30 -4.17
N ILE A 187 16.29 10.77 -5.32
CA ILE A 187 15.54 10.95 -6.56
C ILE A 187 14.88 9.63 -6.99
N ILE A 188 15.57 8.50 -6.85
CA ILE A 188 15.02 7.20 -7.26
C ILE A 188 13.78 6.84 -6.46
N SER A 189 13.79 7.07 -5.15
CA SER A 189 12.61 6.81 -4.31
C SER A 189 11.43 7.72 -4.67
N VAL A 190 11.67 8.98 -5.04
CA VAL A 190 10.61 9.89 -5.53
C VAL A 190 10.10 9.44 -6.90
N GLN A 191 10.99 9.03 -7.82
CA GLN A 191 10.61 8.47 -9.13
C GLN A 191 9.80 7.18 -8.99
N LEU A 192 10.18 6.28 -8.07
CA LEU A 192 9.42 5.07 -7.78
C LEU A 192 8.00 5.41 -7.33
N LEU A 193 7.84 6.39 -6.46
CA LEU A 193 6.53 6.83 -6.00
C LEU A 193 5.71 7.45 -7.14
N LEU A 194 6.32 8.27 -8.00
CA LEU A 194 5.65 8.84 -9.19
C LEU A 194 5.21 7.76 -10.17
N GLY A 195 6.10 6.81 -10.50
CA GLY A 195 5.77 5.68 -11.37
C GLY A 195 4.65 4.83 -10.80
N GLN A 196 4.61 4.64 -9.46
CA GLN A 196 3.51 3.95 -8.79
C GLN A 196 2.18 4.69 -8.94
N VAL A 197 2.16 6.03 -8.78
CA VAL A 197 0.94 6.81 -8.98
C VAL A 197 0.46 6.68 -10.42
N TYR A 198 1.34 6.77 -11.43
CA TYR A 198 0.98 6.52 -12.82
C TYR A 198 0.41 5.11 -13.04
N ALA A 199 1.04 4.09 -12.44
CA ALA A 199 0.56 2.70 -12.55
C ALA A 199 -0.85 2.51 -11.98
N THR A 200 -1.16 3.11 -10.83
CA THR A 200 -2.50 3.05 -10.24
C THR A 200 -3.56 3.71 -11.10
N GLN A 201 -3.18 4.67 -11.94
CA GLN A 201 -4.04 5.32 -12.93
C GLN A 201 -4.03 4.59 -14.29
N THR A 202 -3.45 3.37 -14.36
CA THR A 202 -3.28 2.61 -15.62
C THR A 202 -2.46 3.33 -16.69
N ARG A 203 -1.76 4.39 -16.32
CA ARG A 203 -0.84 5.16 -17.17
C ARG A 203 0.51 4.44 -17.23
N TYR A 204 0.48 3.22 -17.74
CA TYR A 204 1.62 2.31 -17.71
C TYR A 204 2.82 2.79 -18.55
N ALA A 205 2.57 3.52 -19.63
CA ALA A 205 3.64 4.04 -20.47
C ALA A 205 4.49 5.07 -19.73
N GLU A 206 3.83 5.99 -19.01
CA GLU A 206 4.51 7.00 -18.17
C GLU A 206 5.22 6.36 -16.99
N ALA A 207 4.58 5.39 -16.33
CA ALA A 207 5.22 4.65 -15.23
C ALA A 207 6.50 3.94 -15.67
N ILE A 208 6.46 3.24 -16.83
CA ILE A 208 7.62 2.55 -17.40
C ILE A 208 8.72 3.55 -17.77
N ALA A 209 8.38 4.71 -18.37
CA ALA A 209 9.35 5.74 -18.71
C ALA A 209 10.12 6.24 -17.47
N ILE A 210 9.43 6.51 -16.38
CA ILE A 210 10.04 6.95 -15.11
C ILE A 210 10.93 5.84 -14.52
N TYR A 211 10.50 4.57 -14.57
CA TYR A 211 11.33 3.48 -14.08
C TYR A 211 12.57 3.25 -14.96
N ASP A 212 12.47 3.45 -16.30
CA ASP A 212 13.62 3.38 -17.19
C ASP A 212 14.64 4.50 -16.91
N GLU A 213 14.19 5.70 -16.56
CA GLU A 213 15.07 6.78 -16.09
C GLU A 213 15.78 6.38 -14.80
N SER A 214 15.04 5.83 -13.82
CA SER A 214 15.61 5.37 -12.56
C SER A 214 16.64 4.26 -12.75
N ILE A 215 16.38 3.29 -13.65
CA ILE A 215 17.31 2.20 -14.00
C ILE A 215 18.58 2.76 -14.67
N LYS A 216 18.44 3.77 -15.54
CA LYS A 216 19.61 4.42 -16.17
C LYS A 216 20.46 5.17 -15.15
N ALA A 217 19.82 5.84 -14.19
CA ALA A 217 20.49 6.61 -13.13
C ALA A 217 21.25 5.71 -12.16
N ASN A 218 20.69 4.55 -11.79
CA ASN A 218 21.35 3.57 -10.91
C ASN A 218 21.02 2.13 -11.35
N LYS A 219 21.94 1.54 -12.10
CA LYS A 219 21.81 0.16 -12.61
C LYS A 219 21.90 -0.92 -11.52
N GLN A 220 22.33 -0.57 -10.31
CA GLN A 220 22.44 -1.49 -9.18
C GLN A 220 21.19 -1.50 -8.28
N ASP A 221 20.25 -0.58 -8.51
CA ASP A 221 19.02 -0.55 -7.74
C ASP A 221 17.99 -1.51 -8.33
N PHE A 222 17.65 -2.55 -7.56
CA PHE A 222 16.68 -3.56 -7.98
C PHE A 222 15.24 -3.04 -8.02
N ARG A 223 14.92 -2.00 -7.23
CA ARG A 223 13.55 -1.50 -7.02
C ARG A 223 12.86 -1.04 -8.30
N PRO A 224 13.46 -0.16 -9.14
CA PRO A 224 12.81 0.25 -10.39
C PRO A 224 12.74 -0.87 -11.42
N VAL A 225 13.71 -1.82 -11.42
CA VAL A 225 13.68 -3.01 -12.29
C VAL A 225 12.50 -3.90 -11.93
N LEU A 226 12.30 -4.16 -10.63
CA LEU A 226 11.17 -4.93 -10.12
C LEU A 226 9.84 -4.24 -10.43
N ALA A 227 9.75 -2.93 -10.19
CA ALA A 227 8.53 -2.14 -10.45
C ALA A 227 8.13 -2.19 -11.93
N LYS A 228 9.10 -2.06 -12.85
CA LYS A 228 8.86 -2.21 -14.29
C LYS A 228 8.40 -3.64 -14.64
N ALA A 229 9.05 -4.67 -14.09
CA ALA A 229 8.65 -6.06 -14.30
C ALA A 229 7.21 -6.33 -13.88
N LEU A 230 6.78 -5.80 -12.73
CA LEU A 230 5.42 -5.93 -12.23
C LEU A 230 4.39 -5.28 -13.16
N ILE A 231 4.67 -4.08 -13.69
CA ILE A 231 3.78 -3.42 -14.66
C ILE A 231 3.66 -4.19 -15.96
N LEU A 232 4.79 -4.62 -16.54
CA LEU A 232 4.77 -5.40 -17.79
C LEU A 232 3.96 -6.67 -17.64
N LYS A 233 4.06 -7.29 -16.50
CA LYS A 233 3.27 -8.46 -16.19
C LYS A 233 1.77 -8.15 -16.02
N GLU A 234 1.40 -7.06 -15.35
CA GLU A 234 0.01 -6.61 -15.26
C GLU A 234 -0.59 -6.34 -16.64
N GLN A 235 0.22 -5.88 -17.58
CA GLN A 235 -0.14 -5.74 -19.00
C GLN A 235 -0.24 -7.09 -19.75
N GLY A 236 0.11 -8.22 -19.12
CA GLY A 236 0.15 -9.53 -19.76
C GLY A 236 1.42 -9.79 -20.59
N LYS A 237 2.40 -8.88 -20.55
CA LYS A 237 3.69 -8.97 -21.25
C LYS A 237 4.69 -9.81 -20.46
N THR A 238 4.30 -11.06 -20.15
CA THR A 238 5.07 -11.94 -19.26
C THR A 238 6.47 -12.24 -19.83
N ALA A 239 6.61 -12.40 -21.15
CA ALA A 239 7.90 -12.64 -21.80
C ALA A 239 8.90 -11.50 -21.61
N GLU A 240 8.43 -10.24 -21.60
CA GLU A 240 9.25 -9.05 -21.34
C GLU A 240 9.54 -8.87 -19.84
N ALA A 241 8.62 -9.27 -18.97
CA ALA A 241 8.74 -9.15 -17.52
C ALA A 241 9.76 -10.13 -16.92
N GLN A 242 9.84 -11.37 -17.46
CA GLN A 242 10.66 -12.45 -16.91
C GLN A 242 12.15 -12.11 -16.76
N PRO A 243 12.84 -11.57 -17.77
CA PRO A 243 14.25 -11.19 -17.65
C PRO A 243 14.46 -10.07 -16.62
N LEU A 244 13.49 -9.16 -16.47
CA LEU A 244 13.56 -8.10 -15.46
C LEU A 244 13.39 -8.65 -14.03
N PHE A 245 12.52 -9.63 -13.81
CA PHE A 245 12.43 -10.32 -12.52
C PHE A 245 13.75 -11.02 -12.16
N THR A 246 14.37 -11.71 -13.12
CA THR A 246 15.68 -12.34 -12.92
C THR A 246 16.74 -11.31 -12.54
N THR A 247 16.78 -10.18 -13.23
CA THR A 247 17.68 -9.06 -12.92
C THR A 247 17.40 -8.49 -11.53
N ALA A 248 16.15 -8.24 -11.19
CA ALA A 248 15.77 -7.72 -9.88
C ALA A 248 16.19 -8.66 -8.74
N VAL A 249 16.00 -9.99 -8.90
CA VAL A 249 16.47 -10.99 -7.92
C VAL A 249 18.00 -10.96 -7.78
N SER A 250 18.74 -10.82 -8.89
CA SER A 250 20.21 -10.78 -8.84
C SER A 250 20.73 -9.56 -8.09
N LEU A 251 20.11 -8.40 -8.31
CA LEU A 251 20.49 -7.12 -7.72
C LEU A 251 20.00 -6.96 -6.27
N ALA A 252 18.92 -7.65 -5.89
CA ALA A 252 18.32 -7.51 -4.58
C ALA A 252 19.28 -7.89 -3.44
N PRO A 253 19.37 -7.11 -2.35
CA PRO A 253 20.05 -7.49 -1.14
C PRO A 253 19.52 -8.82 -0.57
N ALA A 254 20.35 -9.57 0.15
CA ALA A 254 20.01 -10.92 0.64
C ALA A 254 18.65 -10.97 1.36
N GLN A 255 18.37 -9.96 2.19
CA GLN A 255 17.13 -9.85 2.96
C GLN A 255 15.85 -9.70 2.11
N TYR A 256 15.96 -9.22 0.87
CA TYR A 256 14.82 -9.03 -0.04
C TYR A 256 14.72 -10.09 -1.14
N LYS A 257 15.77 -10.92 -1.35
CA LYS A 257 15.82 -11.87 -2.46
C LYS A 257 14.64 -12.83 -2.50
N ASP A 258 14.26 -13.38 -1.35
CA ASP A 258 13.17 -14.36 -1.31
C ASP A 258 11.81 -13.69 -1.56
N GLN A 259 11.62 -12.48 -1.08
CA GLN A 259 10.41 -11.70 -1.36
C GLN A 259 10.31 -11.35 -2.86
N VAL A 260 11.40 -10.92 -3.49
CA VAL A 260 11.43 -10.62 -4.93
C VAL A 260 11.15 -11.88 -5.75
N LYS A 261 11.72 -13.06 -5.36
CA LYS A 261 11.40 -14.35 -5.99
C LYS A 261 9.92 -14.71 -5.87
N GLN A 262 9.33 -14.53 -4.69
CA GLN A 262 7.90 -14.79 -4.49
C GLN A 262 7.04 -13.91 -5.40
N LEU A 263 7.34 -12.61 -5.51
CA LEU A 263 6.64 -11.71 -6.43
C LEU A 263 6.78 -12.15 -7.90
N ALA A 264 7.93 -12.66 -8.30
CA ALA A 264 8.16 -13.20 -9.62
C ALA A 264 7.33 -14.47 -9.90
N THR A 265 7.15 -15.34 -8.89
CA THR A 265 6.45 -16.63 -9.01
C THR A 265 4.94 -16.54 -8.78
N GLN A 266 4.46 -15.78 -7.80
CA GLN A 266 3.02 -15.64 -7.47
C GLN A 266 2.19 -15.15 -8.65
N THR A 267 2.80 -14.52 -9.58
CA THR A 267 2.20 -14.01 -10.78
C THR A 267 2.26 -15.03 -11.96
N ALA A 268 2.87 -16.18 -11.80
CA ALA A 268 3.01 -17.20 -12.86
C ALA A 268 1.90 -18.26 -12.85
N THR A 269 0.93 -18.21 -11.94
CA THR A 269 -0.17 -19.16 -11.94
C THR A 269 -1.28 -18.66 -12.88
N PRO A 270 -1.42 -19.22 -14.10
CA PRO A 270 -2.67 -19.07 -14.83
C PRO A 270 -3.73 -19.76 -14.01
N GLN A 271 -4.80 -19.08 -13.63
CA GLN A 271 -6.00 -19.75 -13.23
C GLN A 271 -6.48 -20.59 -14.43
N SER A 272 -6.14 -21.88 -14.43
CA SER A 272 -6.83 -22.84 -15.27
C SER A 272 -8.31 -22.75 -14.93
N PRO A 273 -9.19 -22.59 -15.93
CA PRO A 273 -10.61 -22.72 -15.67
C PRO A 273 -10.85 -24.14 -15.19
N SER A 274 -11.31 -24.29 -13.96
CA SER A 274 -11.81 -25.53 -13.41
C SER A 274 -12.91 -26.06 -14.34
N SER A 275 -12.57 -27.06 -15.16
CA SER A 275 -13.53 -27.82 -15.92
C SER A 275 -14.52 -28.46 -14.93
N PRO A 276 -15.82 -28.37 -15.17
CA PRO A 276 -16.79 -29.11 -14.35
C PRO A 276 -16.57 -30.60 -14.54
N SER A 277 -16.26 -31.29 -13.46
CA SER A 277 -16.17 -32.74 -13.42
C SER A 277 -17.54 -33.34 -13.78
N THR A 278 -17.66 -33.85 -15.00
CA THR A 278 -18.77 -34.65 -15.43
C THR A 278 -18.57 -36.04 -14.80
N SER A 279 -19.22 -36.28 -13.69
CA SER A 279 -19.37 -37.62 -13.14
C SER A 279 -20.42 -38.36 -13.97
N SER A 280 -19.98 -39.29 -14.81
CA SER A 280 -20.83 -40.29 -15.46
C SER A 280 -21.27 -41.35 -14.44
N PRO A 281 -22.55 -41.69 -14.34
CA PRO A 281 -22.95 -42.94 -13.68
C PRO A 281 -23.03 -44.07 -14.69
N SER A 282 -22.48 -45.20 -14.28
CA SER A 282 -22.43 -46.49 -14.99
C SER A 282 -23.78 -47.11 -15.23
N THR A 283 -23.84 -47.68 -16.39
CA THR A 283 -24.73 -48.66 -17.01
C THR A 283 -25.45 -49.68 -16.10
N SER A 284 -26.73 -49.86 -16.31
CA SER A 284 -27.39 -51.18 -16.36
C SER A 284 -28.72 -51.14 -17.14
N SER A 285 -28.77 -51.91 -18.23
CA SER A 285 -29.94 -52.19 -19.09
C SER A 285 -30.61 -53.51 -18.68
N PRO A 286 -31.64 -54.01 -19.40
CA PRO A 286 -33.00 -53.54 -19.69
C PRO A 286 -34.06 -54.52 -19.11
N PRO A 287 -35.40 -54.77 -19.50
CA PRO A 287 -35.94 -54.81 -20.85
C PRO A 287 -37.39 -54.29 -21.10
N THR A 288 -37.68 -54.04 -22.37
CA THR A 288 -38.90 -54.42 -23.18
C THR A 288 -40.31 -53.95 -22.77
N SER A 289 -40.97 -53.15 -23.59
CA SER A 289 -42.18 -53.47 -24.40
C SER A 289 -42.76 -52.21 -25.06
N SER A 290 -42.90 -52.32 -26.37
CA SER A 290 -43.79 -51.48 -27.24
C SER A 290 -45.22 -51.97 -27.12
N PRO A 291 -46.29 -51.39 -27.77
CA PRO A 291 -46.33 -50.48 -28.89
C PRO A 291 -47.52 -49.45 -28.95
N SER A 292 -47.51 -48.63 -30.02
CA SER A 292 -48.59 -48.04 -30.83
C SER A 292 -49.46 -46.91 -30.26
N VAL A 293 -49.92 -45.89 -30.95
CA VAL A 293 -50.33 -45.58 -32.31
C VAL A 293 -50.89 -44.15 -32.36
N SER A 294 -50.64 -43.41 -33.46
CA SER A 294 -51.48 -42.41 -34.13
C SER A 294 -51.77 -41.09 -33.40
N GLY A 295 -51.60 -39.97 -33.98
CA GLY A 295 -52.06 -39.35 -35.19
C GLY A 295 -51.87 -37.85 -35.17
N SER A 296 -51.37 -37.37 -36.25
CA SER A 296 -51.93 -36.34 -37.17
C SER A 296 -52.28 -34.97 -36.58
N SER A 297 -51.73 -33.93 -36.98
CA SER A 297 -51.90 -33.08 -38.14
C SER A 297 -51.39 -31.67 -37.88
N ASN A 298 -50.58 -31.18 -38.80
CA ASN A 298 -50.31 -29.78 -39.17
C ASN A 298 -51.58 -29.20 -39.82
N PRO A 299 -51.75 -27.86 -40.14
CA PRO A 299 -50.77 -26.86 -40.51
C PRO A 299 -51.11 -25.40 -40.16
N ALA A 300 -50.23 -24.54 -40.62
CA ALA A 300 -50.43 -23.20 -41.20
C ALA A 300 -50.12 -21.94 -40.38
N SER A 301 -49.05 -21.30 -40.82
CA SER A 301 -48.83 -19.81 -40.84
C SER A 301 -49.94 -19.07 -41.62
N PRO A 302 -50.11 -17.75 -41.52
CA PRO A 302 -49.13 -16.78 -42.07
C PRO A 302 -48.95 -15.43 -41.32
N GLU A 303 -47.85 -14.76 -41.62
CA GLU A 303 -47.63 -13.31 -41.66
C GLU A 303 -48.65 -12.58 -42.61
N PRO A 304 -48.68 -11.23 -42.77
CA PRO A 304 -47.76 -10.14 -42.37
C PRO A 304 -48.45 -8.77 -42.06
N THR A 305 -47.62 -7.69 -42.09
CA THR A 305 -47.81 -6.25 -42.35
C THR A 305 -47.71 -5.31 -41.17
N ALA A 306 -46.68 -4.52 -41.13
CA ALA A 306 -46.42 -3.19 -41.73
C ALA A 306 -46.90 -2.01 -40.87
N ASP A 307 -45.93 -1.26 -40.40
CA ASP A 307 -45.69 0.20 -40.27
C ASP A 307 -46.85 1.17 -40.66
N PRO A 308 -46.81 2.47 -40.34
CA PRO A 308 -45.90 3.34 -39.55
C PRO A 308 -46.66 4.41 -38.71
N ASN A 309 -45.98 5.03 -37.72
CA ASN A 309 -45.93 6.50 -37.63
C ASN A 309 -44.86 6.91 -36.58
#